data_b87cdcd8d8eb2b4061dda4277495d5ed
#
_entry.id   b87cdcd8d8eb2b4061dda4277495d5ed
#
_cell.length_a   1.000
_cell.length_b   1.000
_cell.length_c   1.000
_cell.angle_alpha   90.00
_cell.angle_beta   90.00
_cell.angle_gamma   90.00
#
_symmetry.space_group_name_H-M   'P 1'
#
loop_
_entity.id
_entity.type
_entity.pdbx_description
1 polymer ?
#
loop_
_entity_poly.entity_id
_entity_poly.type
_entity_poly.pdbx_seq_one_letter_code
_entity_poly.pdbx_strand_id
1 'polypeptide(L)'
;LFMDYISLYKHFFTSKDNGKEVYENRFNSPSTIRFKITNKDYPFFVIINNEILRLSEQIYSLNSQIIKMIYADNRIPGIVVHWIIHHILIEEIRMTNEIEGVSSTRKEIKELLETTPPKHYKRLFGLVSKYSQLINNVSIDINDPIDIRKLYDSSMLKDIEKENPENIPDGEVFRKEAVEVDSGGKAIHTGINPESHIIQTMAEALNILNDEKLSLLVRVAVFHYLFGFIHPFYDGNGRMSRFISSAYLKKELDNLCALQLSVSCKITNDIRNKGDLTYYVISFLEIILSGLIALKESIEEKISHYFYYRKIIFGLKSINSKHNALLDVLLQCTLFDTDNLTVEQLVQITDHSKATI
;
A
#
# COMPACT_ATOMS: atom_id res chain seq x y z
N LEU A 1 -7.34 30.82 -1.66
CA LEU A 1 -7.38 30.59 -0.21
C LEU A 1 -7.98 29.21 0.01
N PHE A 2 -7.12 28.20 0.12
CA PHE A 2 -7.54 26.86 0.55
C PHE A 2 -7.82 26.98 2.05
N MET A 3 -9.07 26.85 2.47
CA MET A 3 -9.37 26.59 3.87
C MET A 3 -8.96 25.15 4.14
N ASP A 4 -7.83 24.95 4.81
CA ASP A 4 -7.45 23.65 5.33
C ASP A 4 -8.61 23.10 6.16
N TYR A 5 -9.02 21.86 5.88
CA TYR A 5 -10.07 21.20 6.67
C TYR A 5 -9.58 21.01 8.11
N ILE A 6 -10.06 21.86 9.02
CA ILE A 6 -9.62 21.85 10.42
C ILE A 6 -10.28 20.68 11.15
N SER A 7 -9.49 19.85 11.82
CA SER A 7 -10.02 18.70 12.58
C SER A 7 -10.99 19.13 13.68
N LEU A 8 -12.03 18.32 13.95
CA LEU A 8 -12.96 18.58 15.04
C LEU A 8 -12.28 18.70 16.41
N TYR A 9 -11.21 17.94 16.62
CA TYR A 9 -10.41 18.03 17.83
C TYR A 9 -9.93 19.47 18.09
N LYS A 10 -9.44 20.19 17.07
CA LYS A 10 -9.02 21.58 17.21
C LYS A 10 -10.18 22.50 17.57
N HIS A 11 -11.37 22.32 16.97
CA HIS A 11 -12.58 23.09 17.31
C HIS A 11 -13.00 22.88 18.77
N PHE A 12 -13.06 21.63 19.23
CA PHE A 12 -13.38 21.30 20.62
C PHE A 12 -12.32 21.79 21.62
N PHE A 13 -11.06 21.86 21.20
CA PHE A 13 -9.98 22.39 22.03
C PHE A 13 -10.10 23.90 22.24
N THR A 14 -10.54 24.62 21.19
CA THR A 14 -10.72 26.08 21.25
C THR A 14 -11.94 26.47 22.10
N SER A 15 -13.06 25.82 21.88
CA SER A 15 -14.30 26.01 22.63
C SER A 15 -15.20 24.78 22.50
N LYS A 16 -15.72 24.26 23.63
CA LYS A 16 -16.60 23.10 23.64
C LYS A 16 -17.91 23.36 22.87
N ASP A 17 -18.47 24.54 23.01
CA ASP A 17 -19.73 24.90 22.34
C ASP A 17 -19.54 25.11 20.84
N ASN A 18 -18.48 25.79 20.41
CA ASN A 18 -18.08 25.87 19.00
C ASN A 18 -17.83 24.49 18.41
N GLY A 19 -17.14 23.59 19.15
CA GLY A 19 -16.90 22.22 18.69
C GLY A 19 -18.18 21.43 18.46
N LYS A 20 -19.19 21.57 19.32
CA LYS A 20 -20.51 20.94 19.16
C LYS A 20 -21.26 21.48 17.95
N GLU A 21 -21.31 22.79 17.80
CA GLU A 21 -21.96 23.41 16.63
C GLU A 21 -21.33 22.98 15.32
N VAL A 22 -19.99 22.96 15.23
CA VAL A 22 -19.29 22.47 14.05
C VAL A 22 -19.54 20.99 13.81
N TYR A 23 -19.60 20.16 14.87
CA TYR A 23 -19.95 18.74 14.77
C TYR A 23 -21.33 18.57 14.15
N GLU A 24 -22.36 19.21 14.72
CA GLU A 24 -23.73 19.11 14.24
C GLU A 24 -23.88 19.57 12.78
N ASN A 25 -23.27 20.69 12.43
CA ASN A 25 -23.27 21.21 11.07
C ASN A 25 -22.61 20.22 10.08
N ARG A 26 -21.48 19.61 10.46
CA ARG A 26 -20.79 18.60 9.66
C ARG A 26 -21.56 17.30 9.56
N PHE A 27 -22.01 16.79 10.69
CA PHE A 27 -22.73 15.52 10.76
C PHE A 27 -24.05 15.55 9.98
N ASN A 28 -24.77 16.69 10.01
CA ASN A 28 -26.05 16.85 9.34
C ASN A 28 -25.93 17.40 7.89
N SER A 29 -24.72 17.66 7.39
CA SER A 29 -24.52 18.12 6.03
C SER A 29 -25.05 17.10 5.00
N PRO A 30 -25.67 17.56 3.89
CA PRO A 30 -26.10 16.69 2.78
C PRO A 30 -24.95 15.87 2.15
N SER A 31 -23.71 16.40 2.21
CA SER A 31 -22.52 15.75 1.67
C SER A 31 -21.88 14.75 2.65
N THR A 32 -22.52 14.48 3.80
CA THR A 32 -21.97 13.59 4.82
C THR A 32 -22.45 12.16 4.63
N ILE A 33 -21.47 11.25 4.49
CA ILE A 33 -21.67 9.82 4.55
C ILE A 33 -21.50 9.38 6.00
N ARG A 34 -22.54 8.75 6.57
CA ARG A 34 -22.59 8.28 7.97
C ARG A 34 -22.46 6.77 8.00
N PHE A 35 -21.67 6.27 8.94
CA PHE A 35 -21.46 4.84 9.14
C PHE A 35 -22.14 4.37 10.43
N LYS A 36 -22.46 3.09 10.51
CA LYS A 36 -23.07 2.47 11.72
C LYS A 36 -22.07 2.26 12.85
N ILE A 37 -20.77 2.21 12.53
CA ILE A 37 -19.70 2.04 13.50
C ILE A 37 -19.55 3.33 14.31
N THR A 38 -19.31 3.20 15.61
CA THR A 38 -19.19 4.34 16.54
C THR A 38 -17.87 4.32 17.28
N ASN A 39 -17.33 5.50 17.55
CA ASN A 39 -16.30 5.72 18.55
C ASN A 39 -16.97 6.26 19.82
N LYS A 40 -17.23 5.40 20.78
CA LYS A 40 -18.08 5.70 21.97
C LYS A 40 -19.46 6.21 21.51
N ASP A 41 -19.77 7.46 21.83
CA ASP A 41 -21.07 8.09 21.52
C ASP A 41 -21.14 8.73 20.12
N TYR A 42 -20.05 8.71 19.38
CA TYR A 42 -19.94 9.41 18.09
C TYR A 42 -19.89 8.43 16.93
N PRO A 43 -20.93 8.38 16.06
CA PRO A 43 -20.86 7.64 14.81
C PRO A 43 -19.73 8.13 13.92
N PHE A 44 -19.10 7.22 13.21
CA PHE A 44 -18.13 7.62 12.19
C PHE A 44 -18.83 8.21 10.97
N PHE A 45 -18.21 9.23 10.37
CA PHE A 45 -18.70 9.87 9.16
C PHE A 45 -17.57 10.50 8.34
N VAL A 46 -17.84 10.74 7.06
CA VAL A 46 -16.96 11.47 6.14
C VAL A 46 -17.79 12.50 5.40
N ILE A 47 -17.28 13.74 5.27
CA ILE A 47 -17.86 14.76 4.41
C ILE A 47 -17.15 14.70 3.06
N ILE A 48 -17.89 14.47 2.01
CA ILE A 48 -17.34 14.60 0.65
C ILE A 48 -17.29 16.09 0.30
N ASN A 49 -16.07 16.62 0.32
CA ASN A 49 -15.78 18.02 0.05
C ASN A 49 -14.92 18.21 -1.21
N ASN A 50 -14.74 19.44 -1.63
CA ASN A 50 -13.95 19.77 -2.82
C ASN A 50 -12.49 19.30 -2.73
N GLU A 51 -11.92 19.19 -1.53
CA GLU A 51 -10.55 18.74 -1.35
C GLU A 51 -10.41 17.24 -1.62
N ILE A 52 -11.31 16.40 -1.10
CA ILE A 52 -11.37 14.96 -1.42
C ILE A 52 -11.58 14.76 -2.92
N LEU A 53 -12.47 15.54 -3.56
CA LEU A 53 -12.72 15.44 -5.00
C LEU A 53 -11.48 15.79 -5.80
N ARG A 54 -10.81 16.91 -5.49
CA ARG A 54 -9.59 17.37 -6.15
C ARG A 54 -8.45 16.38 -6.01
N LEU A 55 -8.22 15.84 -4.79
CA LEU A 55 -7.19 14.84 -4.56
C LEU A 55 -7.47 13.57 -5.35
N SER A 56 -8.73 13.11 -5.35
CA SER A 56 -9.14 11.94 -6.13
C SER A 56 -8.90 12.13 -7.63
N GLU A 57 -9.27 13.26 -8.19
CA GLU A 57 -9.03 13.61 -9.60
C GLU A 57 -7.53 13.62 -9.93
N GLN A 58 -6.70 14.21 -9.06
CA GLN A 58 -5.26 14.24 -9.24
C GLN A 58 -4.63 12.84 -9.19
N ILE A 59 -5.08 11.97 -8.29
CA ILE A 59 -4.63 10.58 -8.18
C ILE A 59 -4.94 9.82 -9.48
N TYR A 60 -6.19 9.86 -9.97
CA TYR A 60 -6.56 9.20 -11.21
C TYR A 60 -5.84 9.77 -12.44
N SER A 61 -5.64 11.08 -12.48
CA SER A 61 -4.87 11.74 -13.54
C SER A 61 -3.42 11.27 -13.56
N LEU A 62 -2.75 11.22 -12.41
CA LEU A 62 -1.37 10.73 -12.30
C LEU A 62 -1.27 9.25 -12.64
N ASN A 63 -2.20 8.41 -12.17
CA ASN A 63 -2.28 7.00 -12.55
C ASN A 63 -2.32 6.85 -14.08
N SER A 64 -3.18 7.61 -14.76
CA SER A 64 -3.26 7.59 -16.22
C SER A 64 -1.97 8.06 -16.90
N GLN A 65 -1.28 9.07 -16.35
CA GLN A 65 -0.01 9.55 -16.88
C GLN A 65 1.10 8.50 -16.74
N ILE A 66 1.20 7.85 -15.58
CA ILE A 66 2.18 6.79 -15.31
C ILE A 66 1.96 5.60 -16.25
N ILE A 67 0.70 5.16 -16.40
CA ILE A 67 0.33 4.09 -17.36
C ILE A 67 0.79 4.44 -18.78
N LYS A 68 0.46 5.65 -19.24
CA LYS A 68 0.86 6.09 -20.58
C LYS A 68 2.37 6.15 -20.76
N MET A 69 3.08 6.63 -19.76
CA MET A 69 4.53 6.74 -19.79
C MET A 69 5.21 5.38 -19.90
N ILE A 70 4.71 4.37 -19.21
CA ILE A 70 5.35 3.05 -19.12
C ILE A 70 4.92 2.12 -20.25
N TYR A 71 3.61 2.07 -20.56
CA TYR A 71 3.06 1.06 -21.46
C TYR A 71 2.81 1.57 -22.88
N ALA A 72 2.67 2.88 -23.09
CA ALA A 72 2.38 3.42 -24.42
C ALA A 72 3.65 3.76 -25.23
N ASP A 73 4.81 3.86 -24.61
CA ASP A 73 6.07 4.12 -25.30
C ASP A 73 6.73 2.80 -25.75
N ASN A 74 6.49 2.41 -26.99
CA ASN A 74 7.05 1.19 -27.60
C ASN A 74 8.60 1.14 -27.61
N ARG A 75 9.26 2.24 -27.25
CA ARG A 75 10.73 2.28 -27.14
C ARG A 75 11.23 1.76 -25.79
N ILE A 76 10.34 1.60 -24.80
CA ILE A 76 10.69 1.03 -23.51
C ILE A 76 10.55 -0.50 -23.62
N PRO A 77 11.66 -1.25 -23.43
CA PRO A 77 11.60 -2.70 -23.46
C PRO A 77 10.69 -3.25 -22.36
N GLY A 78 9.91 -4.30 -22.67
CA GLY A 78 9.01 -4.93 -21.70
C GLY A 78 9.72 -5.44 -20.44
N ILE A 79 11.00 -5.81 -20.55
CA ILE A 79 11.84 -6.21 -19.41
C ILE A 79 12.03 -5.06 -18.42
N VAL A 80 12.16 -3.82 -18.91
CA VAL A 80 12.29 -2.61 -18.06
C VAL A 80 11.02 -2.42 -17.24
N VAL A 81 9.85 -2.60 -17.86
CA VAL A 81 8.55 -2.53 -17.16
C VAL A 81 8.49 -3.55 -16.04
N HIS A 82 8.89 -4.79 -16.33
CA HIS A 82 8.94 -5.86 -15.33
C HIS A 82 9.83 -5.48 -14.14
N TRP A 83 11.03 -4.95 -14.39
CA TRP A 83 11.95 -4.53 -13.34
C TRP A 83 11.43 -3.37 -12.50
N ILE A 84 10.78 -2.37 -13.13
CA ILE A 84 10.14 -1.28 -12.38
C ILE A 84 9.08 -1.84 -11.42
N ILE A 85 8.23 -2.74 -11.88
CA ILE A 85 7.20 -3.37 -11.03
C ILE A 85 7.84 -4.13 -9.87
N HIS A 86 8.88 -4.94 -10.15
CA HIS A 86 9.59 -5.70 -9.11
C HIS A 86 10.29 -4.80 -8.09
N HIS A 87 10.94 -3.72 -8.53
CA HIS A 87 11.57 -2.76 -7.63
C HIS A 87 10.55 -2.12 -6.67
N ILE A 88 9.42 -1.64 -7.20
CA ILE A 88 8.35 -1.05 -6.40
C ILE A 88 7.77 -2.06 -5.42
N LEU A 89 7.57 -3.29 -5.85
CA LEU A 89 7.09 -4.37 -4.99
C LEU A 89 8.04 -4.66 -3.82
N ILE A 90 9.34 -4.72 -4.10
CA ILE A 90 10.38 -4.94 -3.07
C ILE A 90 10.36 -3.78 -2.06
N GLU A 91 10.28 -2.54 -2.54
CA GLU A 91 10.25 -1.37 -1.65
C GLU A 91 8.98 -1.32 -0.80
N GLU A 92 7.81 -1.62 -1.36
CA GLU A 92 6.55 -1.68 -0.61
C GLU A 92 6.63 -2.73 0.52
N ILE A 93 7.14 -3.94 0.21
CA ILE A 93 7.29 -5.01 1.21
C ILE A 93 8.34 -4.63 2.27
N ARG A 94 9.46 -4.04 1.87
CA ARG A 94 10.50 -3.59 2.79
C ARG A 94 9.97 -2.53 3.74
N MET A 95 9.32 -1.51 3.20
CA MET A 95 8.79 -0.38 3.97
C MET A 95 7.64 -0.79 4.90
N THR A 96 6.74 -1.68 4.45
CA THR A 96 5.65 -2.16 5.31
C THR A 96 6.20 -2.93 6.52
N ASN A 97 7.30 -3.67 6.36
CA ASN A 97 7.98 -4.32 7.47
C ASN A 97 8.68 -3.32 8.39
N GLU A 98 9.43 -2.36 7.82
CA GLU A 98 10.16 -1.34 8.58
C GLU A 98 9.23 -0.49 9.48
N ILE A 99 8.03 -0.12 8.98
CA ILE A 99 7.02 0.61 9.77
C ILE A 99 6.62 -0.17 11.02
N GLU A 100 6.55 -1.50 10.93
CA GLU A 100 6.20 -2.40 12.06
C GLU A 100 7.44 -2.86 12.86
N GLY A 101 8.61 -2.27 12.60
CA GLY A 101 9.84 -2.65 13.30
C GLY A 101 10.42 -4.00 12.87
N VAL A 102 9.91 -4.60 11.82
CA VAL A 102 10.39 -5.87 11.26
C VAL A 102 11.51 -5.60 10.25
N SER A 103 12.74 -5.98 10.59
CA SER A 103 13.88 -5.80 9.68
C SER A 103 13.78 -6.73 8.48
N SER A 104 13.94 -6.20 7.27
CA SER A 104 14.00 -6.96 6.03
C SER A 104 14.91 -6.27 5.01
N THR A 105 15.63 -7.05 4.19
CA THR A 105 16.52 -6.52 3.17
C THR A 105 15.93 -6.72 1.77
N ARG A 106 16.31 -5.84 0.83
CA ARG A 106 15.95 -5.97 -0.59
C ARG A 106 16.34 -7.34 -1.14
N LYS A 107 17.55 -7.80 -0.80
CA LYS A 107 18.08 -9.10 -1.24
C LYS A 107 17.21 -10.26 -0.75
N GLU A 108 16.85 -10.27 0.53
CA GLU A 108 15.98 -11.30 1.12
C GLU A 108 14.62 -11.35 0.41
N ILE A 109 13.99 -10.20 0.19
CA ILE A 109 12.68 -10.10 -0.48
C ILE A 109 12.78 -10.58 -1.93
N LYS A 110 13.83 -10.17 -2.66
CA LYS A 110 14.07 -10.60 -4.04
C LYS A 110 14.24 -12.11 -4.15
N GLU A 111 15.09 -12.72 -3.31
CA GLU A 111 15.28 -14.17 -3.28
C GLU A 111 13.97 -14.93 -3.04
N LEU A 112 13.06 -14.35 -2.22
CA LEU A 112 11.75 -14.93 -1.96
C LEU A 112 10.80 -14.81 -3.16
N LEU A 113 10.86 -13.71 -3.91
CA LEU A 113 10.07 -13.52 -5.13
C LEU A 113 10.45 -14.50 -6.25
N GLU A 114 11.73 -14.86 -6.34
CA GLU A 114 12.28 -15.77 -7.33
C GLU A 114 12.17 -17.25 -6.90
N THR A 115 11.81 -17.53 -5.66
CA THR A 115 11.79 -18.89 -5.09
C THR A 115 10.43 -19.56 -5.33
N THR A 116 10.44 -20.78 -5.84
CA THR A 116 9.27 -21.67 -5.78
C THR A 116 8.88 -21.95 -4.32
N PRO A 117 7.62 -22.32 -4.02
CA PRO A 117 7.19 -22.56 -2.64
C PRO A 117 8.20 -23.44 -1.88
N PRO A 118 8.78 -22.92 -0.79
CA PRO A 118 9.85 -23.63 -0.09
C PRO A 118 9.30 -24.85 0.64
N LYS A 119 10.07 -25.95 0.66
CA LYS A 119 9.73 -27.15 1.42
C LYS A 119 9.79 -26.94 2.94
N HIS A 120 10.57 -25.98 3.38
CA HIS A 120 10.73 -25.59 4.78
C HIS A 120 10.36 -24.13 4.98
N TYR A 121 10.07 -23.76 6.22
CA TYR A 121 9.79 -22.39 6.58
C TYR A 121 10.90 -21.43 6.09
N LYS A 122 10.49 -20.37 5.43
CA LYS A 122 11.31 -19.20 5.14
C LYS A 122 10.58 -17.97 5.63
N ARG A 123 11.27 -17.16 6.42
CA ARG A 123 10.78 -15.90 6.97
C ARG A 123 10.26 -14.99 5.84
N LEU A 124 9.19 -14.25 6.10
CA LEU A 124 8.53 -13.32 5.18
C LEU A 124 7.92 -13.95 3.92
N PHE A 125 8.12 -15.26 3.67
CA PHE A 125 7.62 -15.89 2.44
C PHE A 125 6.12 -15.74 2.26
N GLY A 126 5.33 -15.84 3.33
CA GLY A 126 3.87 -15.69 3.27
C GLY A 126 3.46 -14.32 2.75
N LEU A 127 3.98 -13.25 3.32
CA LEU A 127 3.70 -11.87 2.93
C LEU A 127 4.17 -11.59 1.50
N VAL A 128 5.43 -11.95 1.17
CA VAL A 128 6.00 -11.77 -0.17
C VAL A 128 5.18 -12.51 -1.23
N SER A 129 4.75 -13.76 -0.93
CA SER A 129 3.89 -14.53 -1.83
C SER A 129 2.54 -13.85 -2.09
N LYS A 130 1.93 -13.23 -1.08
CA LYS A 130 0.65 -12.50 -1.24
C LYS A 130 0.81 -11.27 -2.12
N TYR A 131 1.85 -10.49 -1.91
CA TYR A 131 2.15 -9.34 -2.78
C TYR A 131 2.50 -9.79 -4.22
N SER A 132 3.22 -10.91 -4.40
CA SER A 132 3.46 -11.49 -5.71
C SER A 132 2.17 -11.92 -6.41
N GLN A 133 1.25 -12.58 -5.69
CA GLN A 133 -0.07 -12.93 -6.20
C GLN A 133 -0.85 -11.68 -6.65
N LEU A 134 -0.78 -10.61 -5.86
CA LEU A 134 -1.46 -9.35 -6.16
C LEU A 134 -0.99 -8.77 -7.50
N ILE A 135 0.32 -8.66 -7.76
CA ILE A 135 0.83 -8.11 -9.03
C ILE A 135 0.55 -9.04 -10.22
N ASN A 136 0.42 -10.35 -10.00
CA ASN A 136 0.07 -11.33 -11.02
C ASN A 136 -1.45 -11.48 -11.25
N ASN A 137 -2.24 -10.48 -10.84
CA ASN A 137 -3.69 -10.38 -11.06
C ASN A 137 -4.52 -11.50 -10.40
N VAL A 138 -4.02 -12.10 -9.32
CA VAL A 138 -4.84 -12.96 -8.48
C VAL A 138 -5.79 -12.07 -7.69
N SER A 139 -7.09 -12.24 -7.87
CA SER A 139 -8.09 -11.45 -7.13
C SER A 139 -8.05 -11.80 -5.64
N ILE A 140 -8.22 -10.76 -4.82
CA ILE A 140 -8.34 -10.90 -3.37
C ILE A 140 -9.68 -10.29 -3.01
N ASP A 141 -10.65 -11.18 -2.77
CA ASP A 141 -12.00 -10.80 -2.38
C ASP A 141 -12.19 -11.14 -0.91
N ILE A 142 -12.49 -10.11 -0.12
CA ILE A 142 -12.69 -10.21 1.32
C ILE A 142 -14.11 -9.74 1.61
N ASN A 143 -14.98 -10.70 1.90
CA ASN A 143 -16.40 -10.42 2.14
C ASN A 143 -16.80 -10.65 3.59
N ASP A 144 -16.05 -11.47 4.32
CA ASP A 144 -16.36 -11.89 5.68
C ASP A 144 -15.10 -11.74 6.57
N PRO A 145 -15.26 -11.45 7.88
CA PRO A 145 -14.13 -11.42 8.82
C PRO A 145 -13.24 -12.66 8.79
N ILE A 146 -13.79 -13.84 8.52
CA ILE A 146 -13.02 -15.08 8.41
C ILE A 146 -12.06 -15.06 7.21
N ASP A 147 -12.35 -14.29 6.15
CA ASP A 147 -11.45 -14.16 5.01
C ASP A 147 -10.20 -13.36 5.37
N ILE A 148 -10.32 -12.36 6.26
CA ILE A 148 -9.18 -11.66 6.84
C ILE A 148 -8.32 -12.61 7.66
N ARG A 149 -8.94 -13.50 8.46
CA ARG A 149 -8.22 -14.52 9.24
C ARG A 149 -7.47 -15.47 8.31
N LYS A 150 -8.08 -16.01 7.28
CA LYS A 150 -7.42 -16.88 6.29
C LYS A 150 -6.25 -16.17 5.59
N LEU A 151 -6.44 -14.89 5.25
CA LEU A 151 -5.39 -14.07 4.65
C LEU A 151 -4.21 -13.90 5.62
N TYR A 152 -4.50 -13.57 6.89
CA TYR A 152 -3.52 -13.44 7.95
C TYR A 152 -2.74 -14.75 8.16
N ASP A 153 -3.45 -15.88 8.29
CA ASP A 153 -2.84 -17.19 8.51
C ASP A 153 -1.88 -17.57 7.35
N SER A 154 -2.28 -17.27 6.13
CA SER A 154 -1.46 -17.58 4.95
C SER A 154 -0.29 -16.61 4.70
N SER A 155 -0.34 -15.42 5.29
CA SER A 155 0.67 -14.37 5.05
C SER A 155 1.64 -14.16 6.20
N MET A 156 1.21 -14.27 7.45
CA MET A 156 1.99 -13.80 8.61
C MET A 156 2.08 -14.80 9.76
N LEU A 157 1.09 -15.70 9.92
CA LEU A 157 0.99 -16.56 11.10
C LEU A 157 2.29 -17.34 11.37
N LYS A 158 2.91 -17.90 10.34
CA LYS A 158 4.16 -18.68 10.50
C LYS A 158 5.34 -17.84 10.98
N ASP A 159 5.42 -16.58 10.59
CA ASP A 159 6.46 -15.67 11.06
C ASP A 159 6.23 -15.34 12.54
N ILE A 160 4.97 -15.05 12.90
CA ILE A 160 4.59 -14.76 14.30
C ILE A 160 4.78 -15.99 15.20
N GLU A 161 4.41 -17.19 14.76
CA GLU A 161 4.67 -18.44 15.51
C GLU A 161 6.14 -18.63 15.83
N LYS A 162 7.05 -18.15 14.98
CA LYS A 162 8.50 -18.32 15.15
C LYS A 162 9.16 -17.18 15.92
N GLU A 163 8.70 -15.95 15.72
CA GLU A 163 9.33 -14.75 16.26
C GLU A 163 8.67 -14.28 17.57
N ASN A 164 7.33 -14.33 17.63
CA ASN A 164 6.52 -13.81 18.76
C ASN A 164 5.30 -14.72 19.01
N PRO A 165 5.49 -15.96 19.50
CA PRO A 165 4.41 -16.94 19.65
C PRO A 165 3.29 -16.50 20.62
N GLU A 166 3.58 -15.55 21.51
CA GLU A 166 2.58 -14.95 22.40
C GLU A 166 1.56 -14.07 21.64
N ASN A 167 1.87 -13.66 20.40
CA ASN A 167 1.00 -12.85 19.57
C ASN A 167 0.14 -13.67 18.59
N ILE A 168 0.12 -15.00 18.74
CA ILE A 168 -0.76 -15.86 17.96
C ILE A 168 -2.22 -15.56 18.32
N PRO A 169 -3.10 -15.28 17.35
CA PRO A 169 -4.52 -15.07 17.63
C PRO A 169 -5.16 -16.29 18.29
N ASP A 170 -5.76 -16.10 19.46
CA ASP A 170 -6.29 -17.13 20.35
C ASP A 170 -7.81 -17.26 20.32
N GLY A 171 -8.47 -16.41 19.51
CA GLY A 171 -9.91 -16.47 19.30
C GLY A 171 -10.32 -17.38 18.14
N GLU A 172 -11.61 -17.46 17.88
CA GLU A 172 -12.19 -18.21 16.76
C GLU A 172 -11.77 -17.59 15.40
N VAL A 173 -11.81 -16.26 15.31
CA VAL A 173 -11.44 -15.48 14.13
C VAL A 173 -10.27 -14.55 14.44
N PHE A 174 -10.32 -13.83 15.55
CA PHE A 174 -9.38 -12.79 15.92
C PHE A 174 -8.74 -13.07 17.30
N ARG A 175 -8.29 -12.03 17.98
CA ARG A 175 -7.80 -12.11 19.37
C ARG A 175 -8.95 -12.05 20.38
N LYS A 176 -8.73 -12.60 21.56
CA LYS A 176 -9.69 -12.53 22.69
C LYS A 176 -9.38 -11.37 23.64
N GLU A 177 -8.09 -11.16 23.93
CA GLU A 177 -7.68 -10.20 24.94
C GLU A 177 -7.65 -8.76 24.38
N ALA A 178 -7.81 -7.78 25.25
CA ALA A 178 -7.66 -6.37 24.90
C ALA A 178 -6.20 -6.04 24.55
N VAL A 179 -6.01 -5.16 23.56
CA VAL A 179 -4.69 -4.69 23.12
C VAL A 179 -4.67 -3.17 23.15
N GLU A 180 -3.59 -2.61 23.71
CA GLU A 180 -3.31 -1.19 23.58
C GLU A 180 -2.58 -0.92 22.25
N VAL A 181 -3.10 0.02 21.50
CA VAL A 181 -2.45 0.52 20.28
C VAL A 181 -1.52 1.64 20.67
N ASP A 182 -0.23 1.43 20.47
CA ASP A 182 0.84 2.38 20.82
C ASP A 182 1.32 3.14 19.57
N SER A 183 1.75 4.38 19.78
CA SER A 183 2.55 5.13 18.81
C SER A 183 3.62 5.93 19.56
N GLY A 184 4.86 5.48 19.40
CA GLY A 184 6.03 6.13 20.02
C GLY A 184 6.05 6.05 21.55
N GLY A 185 5.59 4.94 22.14
CA GLY A 185 5.62 4.69 23.59
C GLY A 185 4.47 5.33 24.36
N LYS A 186 3.40 5.76 23.67
CA LYS A 186 2.17 6.26 24.29
C LYS A 186 0.97 5.48 23.75
N ALA A 187 0.21 4.85 24.64
CA ALA A 187 -1.08 4.25 24.29
C ALA A 187 -2.00 5.33 23.72
N ILE A 188 -2.39 5.16 22.45
CA ILE A 188 -3.30 6.08 21.76
C ILE A 188 -4.72 5.60 21.92
N HIS A 189 -4.94 4.29 21.86
CA HIS A 189 -6.24 3.67 21.77
C HIS A 189 -6.18 2.24 22.29
N THR A 190 -7.29 1.75 22.85
CA THR A 190 -7.49 0.33 23.12
C THR A 190 -8.32 -0.25 21.99
N GLY A 191 -7.82 -1.29 21.32
CA GLY A 191 -8.55 -1.99 20.28
C GLY A 191 -9.91 -2.50 20.76
N ILE A 192 -10.82 -2.78 19.84
CA ILE A 192 -12.18 -3.26 20.19
C ILE A 192 -12.06 -4.60 20.93
N ASN A 193 -12.92 -4.80 21.93
CA ASN A 193 -13.03 -6.00 22.75
C ASN A 193 -14.50 -6.13 23.25
N PRO A 194 -15.05 -7.33 23.42
CA PRO A 194 -14.48 -8.67 23.18
C PRO A 194 -14.46 -9.08 21.69
N GLU A 195 -13.98 -10.29 21.38
CA GLU A 195 -13.88 -10.82 20.01
C GLU A 195 -15.18 -10.74 19.21
N SER A 196 -16.33 -11.00 19.83
CA SER A 196 -17.63 -10.87 19.16
C SER A 196 -17.89 -9.46 18.62
N HIS A 197 -17.44 -8.42 19.34
CA HIS A 197 -17.50 -7.04 18.87
C HIS A 197 -16.47 -6.76 17.77
N ILE A 198 -15.28 -7.38 17.83
CA ILE A 198 -14.29 -7.30 16.76
C ILE A 198 -14.89 -7.85 15.46
N ILE A 199 -15.49 -9.05 15.51
CA ILE A 199 -16.12 -9.70 14.35
C ILE A 199 -17.26 -8.84 13.78
N GLN A 200 -18.16 -8.37 14.64
CA GLN A 200 -19.28 -7.53 14.21
C GLN A 200 -18.80 -6.21 13.56
N THR A 201 -17.87 -5.51 14.20
CA THR A 201 -17.38 -4.22 13.69
C THR A 201 -16.57 -4.40 12.42
N MET A 202 -15.80 -5.50 12.30
CA MET A 202 -15.08 -5.82 11.09
C MET A 202 -16.01 -6.16 9.93
N ALA A 203 -17.12 -6.87 10.18
CA ALA A 203 -18.12 -7.10 9.15
C ALA A 203 -18.75 -5.79 8.64
N GLU A 204 -19.03 -4.83 9.51
CA GLU A 204 -19.50 -3.49 9.09
C GLU A 204 -18.41 -2.72 8.33
N ALA A 205 -17.14 -2.83 8.72
CA ALA A 205 -16.03 -2.21 7.99
C ALA A 205 -15.85 -2.83 6.59
N LEU A 206 -16.04 -4.14 6.44
CA LEU A 206 -16.04 -4.83 5.15
C LEU A 206 -17.24 -4.42 4.28
N ASN A 207 -18.41 -4.22 4.86
CA ASN A 207 -19.55 -3.68 4.13
C ASN A 207 -19.24 -2.30 3.53
N ILE A 208 -18.53 -1.44 4.28
CA ILE A 208 -18.09 -0.13 3.75
C ILE A 208 -17.08 -0.31 2.63
N LEU A 209 -16.08 -1.18 2.80
CA LEU A 209 -15.04 -1.45 1.80
C LEU A 209 -15.62 -1.97 0.48
N ASN A 210 -16.69 -2.77 0.56
CA ASN A 210 -17.34 -3.40 -0.59
C ASN A 210 -18.54 -2.60 -1.14
N ASP A 211 -18.89 -1.45 -0.54
CA ASP A 211 -19.99 -0.61 -1.05
C ASP A 211 -19.56 0.18 -2.29
N GLU A 212 -19.90 -0.35 -3.47
CA GLU A 212 -19.56 0.26 -4.77
C GLU A 212 -20.27 1.61 -5.03
N LYS A 213 -21.23 2.01 -4.20
CA LYS A 213 -21.82 3.36 -4.28
C LYS A 213 -20.87 4.44 -3.76
N LEU A 214 -19.86 4.05 -2.99
CA LEU A 214 -18.83 4.95 -2.50
C LEU A 214 -17.61 4.93 -3.44
N SER A 215 -16.96 6.08 -3.61
CA SER A 215 -15.67 6.15 -4.31
C SER A 215 -14.67 5.16 -3.70
N LEU A 216 -13.95 4.41 -4.54
CA LEU A 216 -12.96 3.44 -4.09
C LEU A 216 -11.94 4.07 -3.13
N LEU A 217 -11.40 5.23 -3.50
CA LEU A 217 -10.39 5.92 -2.67
C LEU A 217 -10.92 6.26 -1.27
N VAL A 218 -12.19 6.70 -1.17
CA VAL A 218 -12.82 7.01 0.12
C VAL A 218 -13.07 5.75 0.94
N ARG A 219 -13.66 4.71 0.35
CA ARG A 219 -13.98 3.47 1.09
C ARG A 219 -12.72 2.73 1.55
N VAL A 220 -11.65 2.75 0.76
CA VAL A 220 -10.36 2.17 1.17
C VAL A 220 -9.73 2.99 2.30
N ALA A 221 -9.75 4.32 2.23
CA ALA A 221 -9.25 5.17 3.30
C ALA A 221 -10.01 4.94 4.62
N VAL A 222 -11.35 4.87 4.56
CA VAL A 222 -12.19 4.59 5.73
C VAL A 222 -11.91 3.21 6.29
N PHE A 223 -11.83 2.19 5.45
CA PHE A 223 -11.50 0.83 5.88
C PHE A 223 -10.12 0.75 6.53
N HIS A 224 -9.12 1.42 5.94
CA HIS A 224 -7.77 1.45 6.49
C HIS A 224 -7.75 2.03 7.91
N TYR A 225 -8.48 3.13 8.14
CA TYR A 225 -8.67 3.70 9.48
C TYR A 225 -9.37 2.71 10.41
N LEU A 226 -10.49 2.15 9.98
CA LEU A 226 -11.31 1.24 10.80
C LEU A 226 -10.55 -0.03 11.17
N PHE A 227 -9.73 -0.56 10.28
CA PHE A 227 -8.90 -1.73 10.58
C PHE A 227 -7.92 -1.43 11.72
N GLY A 228 -7.25 -0.27 11.67
CA GLY A 228 -6.37 0.19 12.75
C GLY A 228 -7.14 0.49 14.05
N PHE A 229 -8.36 1.00 13.96
CA PHE A 229 -9.25 1.27 15.11
C PHE A 229 -9.74 -0.02 15.77
N ILE A 230 -10.16 -1.00 14.99
CA ILE A 230 -10.63 -2.32 15.45
C ILE A 230 -9.45 -3.10 16.05
N HIS A 231 -8.30 -3.08 15.39
CA HIS A 231 -7.08 -3.76 15.78
C HIS A 231 -7.28 -5.25 16.06
N PRO A 232 -7.66 -6.05 15.05
CA PRO A 232 -8.19 -7.41 15.26
C PRO A 232 -7.16 -8.45 15.70
N PHE A 233 -5.86 -8.22 15.54
CA PHE A 233 -4.78 -9.13 15.90
C PHE A 233 -3.88 -8.55 16.98
N TYR A 234 -3.06 -9.39 17.60
CA TYR A 234 -2.02 -8.94 18.55
C TYR A 234 -0.84 -8.28 17.83
N ASP A 235 -0.47 -8.77 16.63
CA ASP A 235 0.59 -8.23 15.77
C ASP A 235 0.18 -8.31 14.29
N GLY A 236 0.84 -7.55 13.41
CA GLY A 236 0.63 -7.58 11.96
C GLY A 236 -0.55 -6.74 11.45
N ASN A 237 -1.23 -6.00 12.32
CA ASN A 237 -2.40 -5.20 11.92
C ASN A 237 -2.09 -4.18 10.83
N GLY A 238 -0.99 -3.44 10.96
CA GLY A 238 -0.60 -2.44 9.96
C GLY A 238 -0.22 -3.07 8.62
N ARG A 239 0.53 -4.17 8.62
CA ARG A 239 0.89 -4.92 7.40
C ARG A 239 -0.34 -5.44 6.68
N MET A 240 -1.30 -6.02 7.42
CA MET A 240 -2.58 -6.49 6.87
C MET A 240 -3.41 -5.35 6.29
N SER A 241 -3.57 -4.27 7.03
CA SER A 241 -4.33 -3.10 6.59
C SER A 241 -3.77 -2.51 5.29
N ARG A 242 -2.45 -2.34 5.20
CA ARG A 242 -1.77 -1.83 3.99
C ARG A 242 -1.92 -2.79 2.83
N PHE A 243 -1.71 -4.09 3.04
CA PHE A 243 -1.86 -5.09 2.00
C PHE A 243 -3.29 -5.13 1.43
N ILE A 244 -4.33 -5.16 2.30
CA ILE A 244 -5.73 -5.16 1.86
C ILE A 244 -6.04 -3.85 1.12
N SER A 245 -5.57 -2.72 1.63
CA SER A 245 -5.78 -1.43 0.97
C SER A 245 -5.14 -1.40 -0.42
N SER A 246 -3.91 -1.88 -0.60
CA SER A 246 -3.26 -2.01 -1.90
C SER A 246 -4.02 -2.93 -2.84
N ALA A 247 -4.53 -4.07 -2.34
CA ALA A 247 -5.31 -5.01 -3.12
C ALA A 247 -6.62 -4.39 -3.65
N TYR A 248 -7.27 -3.55 -2.85
CA TYR A 248 -8.49 -2.86 -3.29
C TYR A 248 -8.17 -1.66 -4.19
N LEU A 249 -7.15 -0.87 -3.90
CA LEU A 249 -6.72 0.23 -4.79
C LEU A 249 -6.40 -0.27 -6.20
N LYS A 250 -5.84 -1.47 -6.33
CA LYS A 250 -5.58 -2.10 -7.62
C LYS A 250 -6.83 -2.34 -8.49
N LYS A 251 -8.03 -2.33 -7.92
CA LYS A 251 -9.26 -2.47 -8.71
C LYS A 251 -9.47 -1.30 -9.69
N GLU A 252 -8.91 -0.13 -9.42
CA GLU A 252 -9.02 1.08 -10.25
C GLU A 252 -7.69 1.74 -10.59
N LEU A 253 -6.61 1.44 -9.84
CA LEU A 253 -5.28 1.95 -10.09
C LEU A 253 -4.38 0.85 -10.67
N ASP A 254 -3.36 1.25 -11.42
CA ASP A 254 -2.31 0.33 -11.88
C ASP A 254 -1.53 -0.27 -10.70
N ASN A 255 -0.90 -1.42 -10.93
CA ASN A 255 -0.04 -2.09 -9.94
C ASN A 255 0.98 -1.15 -9.31
N LEU A 256 1.62 -0.32 -10.14
CA LEU A 256 2.65 0.63 -9.69
C LEU A 256 2.08 1.68 -8.74
N CYS A 257 0.85 2.09 -8.97
CA CYS A 257 0.18 3.13 -8.20
C CYS A 257 -0.46 2.57 -6.92
N ALA A 258 -0.98 1.35 -6.97
CA ALA A 258 -1.59 0.69 -5.82
C ALA A 258 -0.57 0.28 -4.74
N LEU A 259 0.71 0.10 -5.11
CA LEU A 259 1.81 -0.30 -4.22
C LEU A 259 2.62 0.91 -3.70
N GLN A 260 1.97 2.01 -3.30
CA GLN A 260 2.65 3.21 -2.80
C GLN A 260 2.30 3.56 -1.35
N LEU A 261 1.52 2.72 -0.68
CA LEU A 261 1.02 3.04 0.67
C LEU A 261 2.12 3.06 1.73
N SER A 262 3.03 2.09 1.70
CA SER A 262 4.06 1.95 2.74
C SER A 262 5.20 2.96 2.55
N VAL A 263 5.53 3.30 1.31
CA VAL A 263 6.62 4.23 0.99
C VAL A 263 6.34 5.64 1.53
N SER A 264 5.06 6.01 1.66
CA SER A 264 4.65 7.37 2.04
C SER A 264 3.93 7.45 3.41
N CYS A 265 3.74 6.32 4.11
CA CYS A 265 2.81 6.25 5.24
C CYS A 265 3.39 6.76 6.56
N LYS A 266 2.94 7.93 7.02
CA LYS A 266 2.98 8.39 8.41
C LYS A 266 1.59 8.86 8.84
N ILE A 267 0.59 7.97 8.78
CA ILE A 267 -0.77 8.34 9.17
C ILE A 267 -0.94 8.10 10.67
N THR A 268 -1.24 9.16 11.42
CA THR A 268 -1.65 9.06 12.81
C THR A 268 -3.16 8.92 12.90
N ASN A 269 -3.63 7.82 13.47
CA ASN A 269 -5.04 7.61 13.78
C ASN A 269 -5.45 8.53 14.94
N ASP A 270 -5.93 9.74 14.64
CA ASP A 270 -6.42 10.64 15.70
C ASP A 270 -7.87 10.32 16.06
N ILE A 271 -8.04 9.46 17.06
CA ILE A 271 -9.35 9.07 17.60
C ILE A 271 -10.11 10.23 18.29
N ARG A 272 -9.46 11.38 18.51
CA ARG A 272 -10.04 12.53 19.18
C ARG A 272 -11.01 13.33 18.31
N ASN A 273 -11.11 13.01 17.01
CA ASN A 273 -11.95 13.74 16.05
C ASN A 273 -13.45 13.45 16.13
N LYS A 274 -13.94 12.86 17.25
CA LYS A 274 -15.39 12.67 17.47
C LYS A 274 -16.12 12.01 16.28
N GLY A 275 -15.51 10.98 15.70
CA GLY A 275 -16.07 10.23 14.58
C GLY A 275 -15.88 10.86 13.20
N ASP A 276 -15.39 12.11 13.09
CA ASP A 276 -15.11 12.76 11.81
C ASP A 276 -13.82 12.20 11.18
N LEU A 277 -13.99 11.36 10.16
CA LEU A 277 -12.88 10.76 9.38
C LEU A 277 -12.44 11.62 8.20
N THR A 278 -13.08 12.75 7.92
CA THR A 278 -12.80 13.55 6.73
C THR A 278 -11.34 13.99 6.67
N TYR A 279 -10.79 14.46 7.79
CA TYR A 279 -9.38 14.84 7.87
C TYR A 279 -8.45 13.66 7.60
N TYR A 280 -8.79 12.47 8.12
CA TYR A 280 -8.03 11.25 7.86
C TYR A 280 -8.07 10.85 6.39
N VAL A 281 -9.25 10.87 5.77
CA VAL A 281 -9.40 10.57 4.33
C VAL A 281 -8.58 11.52 3.48
N ILE A 282 -8.61 12.82 3.76
CA ILE A 282 -7.77 13.82 3.08
C ILE A 282 -6.29 13.45 3.21
N SER A 283 -5.81 13.20 4.44
CA SER A 283 -4.40 12.84 4.68
C SER A 283 -4.01 11.53 4.00
N PHE A 284 -4.90 10.54 3.96
CA PHE A 284 -4.67 9.28 3.25
C PHE A 284 -4.52 9.51 1.73
N LEU A 285 -5.36 10.34 1.14
CA LEU A 285 -5.29 10.68 -0.29
C LEU A 285 -4.04 11.53 -0.61
N GLU A 286 -3.64 12.44 0.27
CA GLU A 286 -2.39 13.22 0.13
C GLU A 286 -1.16 12.31 0.13
N ILE A 287 -1.16 11.27 0.94
CA ILE A 287 -0.09 10.27 0.98
C ILE A 287 -0.02 9.51 -0.34
N ILE A 288 -1.14 8.99 -0.85
CA ILE A 288 -1.17 8.34 -2.16
C ILE A 288 -0.68 9.31 -3.24
N LEU A 289 -1.20 10.53 -3.27
CA LEU A 289 -0.82 11.54 -4.26
C LEU A 289 0.69 11.83 -4.22
N SER A 290 1.26 12.01 -3.03
CA SER A 290 2.69 12.26 -2.85
C SER A 290 3.54 11.07 -3.33
N GLY A 291 3.11 9.84 -3.04
CA GLY A 291 3.74 8.62 -3.54
C GLY A 291 3.72 8.54 -5.07
N LEU A 292 2.59 8.86 -5.70
CA LEU A 292 2.46 8.87 -7.16
C LEU A 292 3.30 9.96 -7.83
N ILE A 293 3.41 11.14 -7.22
CA ILE A 293 4.29 12.22 -7.73
C ILE A 293 5.75 11.75 -7.71
N ALA A 294 6.22 11.25 -6.57
CA ALA A 294 7.58 10.76 -6.42
C ALA A 294 7.88 9.58 -7.38
N LEU A 295 6.91 8.66 -7.53
CA LEU A 295 7.01 7.55 -8.47
C LEU A 295 7.16 8.04 -9.91
N LYS A 296 6.30 8.96 -10.34
CA LYS A 296 6.34 9.53 -11.69
C LYS A 296 7.67 10.19 -11.97
N GLU A 297 8.14 11.06 -11.07
CA GLU A 297 9.44 11.75 -11.19
C GLU A 297 10.60 10.76 -11.29
N SER A 298 10.62 9.74 -10.44
CA SER A 298 11.67 8.70 -10.48
C SER A 298 11.68 7.93 -11.81
N ILE A 299 10.51 7.58 -12.33
CA ILE A 299 10.39 6.87 -13.61
C ILE A 299 10.81 7.78 -14.77
N GLU A 300 10.37 9.05 -14.79
CA GLU A 300 10.76 10.04 -15.81
C GLU A 300 12.27 10.24 -15.87
N GLU A 301 12.92 10.36 -14.71
CA GLU A 301 14.38 10.48 -14.61
C GLU A 301 15.09 9.26 -15.18
N LYS A 302 14.70 8.05 -14.75
CA LYS A 302 15.31 6.79 -15.20
C LYS A 302 15.12 6.58 -16.71
N ILE A 303 13.94 6.86 -17.25
CA ILE A 303 13.65 6.78 -18.69
C ILE A 303 14.49 7.80 -19.46
N SER A 304 14.59 9.04 -18.98
CA SER A 304 15.40 10.09 -19.60
C SER A 304 16.88 9.67 -19.66
N HIS A 305 17.43 9.18 -18.56
CA HIS A 305 18.80 8.66 -18.51
C HIS A 305 19.00 7.47 -19.46
N TYR A 306 18.04 6.55 -19.52
CA TYR A 306 18.10 5.41 -20.44
C TYR A 306 18.23 5.87 -21.89
N PHE A 307 17.38 6.77 -22.39
CA PHE A 307 17.46 7.26 -23.76
C PHE A 307 18.72 8.08 -24.03
N TYR A 308 19.17 8.87 -23.06
CA TYR A 308 20.42 9.63 -23.17
C TYR A 308 21.64 8.72 -23.35
N TYR A 309 21.85 7.76 -22.44
CA TYR A 309 23.00 6.85 -22.52
C TYR A 309 22.89 5.86 -23.66
N ARG A 310 21.69 5.40 -23.99
CA ARG A 310 21.44 4.57 -25.16
C ARG A 310 21.87 5.26 -26.44
N LYS A 311 21.57 6.54 -26.63
CA LYS A 311 22.01 7.34 -27.75
C LYS A 311 23.54 7.41 -27.83
N ILE A 312 24.23 7.55 -26.72
CA ILE A 312 25.72 7.54 -26.66
C ILE A 312 26.25 6.18 -27.10
N ILE A 313 25.78 5.09 -26.50
CA ILE A 313 26.21 3.71 -26.80
C ILE A 313 26.09 3.42 -28.32
N PHE A 314 24.91 3.68 -28.87
CA PHE A 314 24.65 3.41 -30.29
C PHE A 314 25.36 4.40 -31.26
N GLY A 315 25.85 5.52 -30.75
CA GLY A 315 26.69 6.47 -31.51
C GLY A 315 28.17 6.11 -31.58
N LEU A 316 28.64 5.13 -30.79
CA LEU A 316 30.03 4.70 -30.74
C LEU A 316 30.39 3.82 -31.95
N LYS A 317 31.10 4.40 -32.94
CA LYS A 317 31.51 3.71 -34.19
C LYS A 317 32.44 2.51 -33.94
N SER A 318 33.09 2.44 -32.80
CA SER A 318 34.04 1.37 -32.41
C SER A 318 33.38 0.09 -31.91
N ILE A 319 32.04 0.10 -31.68
CA ILE A 319 31.32 -1.00 -31.08
C ILE A 319 30.50 -1.72 -32.15
N ASN A 320 30.63 -3.04 -32.22
CA ASN A 320 29.88 -3.90 -33.10
C ASN A 320 28.38 -3.93 -32.67
N SER A 321 27.46 -4.08 -33.61
CA SER A 321 26.01 -4.14 -33.36
C SER A 321 25.62 -5.21 -32.36
N LYS A 322 26.35 -6.34 -32.28
CA LYS A 322 26.12 -7.39 -31.27
C LYS A 322 26.46 -6.90 -29.86
N HIS A 323 27.53 -6.14 -29.69
CA HIS A 323 27.90 -5.56 -28.40
C HIS A 323 26.95 -4.44 -27.99
N ASN A 324 26.36 -3.72 -28.95
CA ASN A 324 25.33 -2.71 -28.63
C ASN A 324 24.10 -3.31 -27.88
N ALA A 325 23.64 -4.48 -28.32
CA ALA A 325 22.52 -5.15 -27.65
C ALA A 325 22.86 -5.54 -26.21
N LEU A 326 24.07 -6.07 -26.00
CA LEU A 326 24.55 -6.41 -24.66
C LEU A 326 24.68 -5.18 -23.77
N LEU A 327 25.27 -4.10 -24.29
CA LEU A 327 25.43 -2.83 -23.58
C LEU A 327 24.08 -2.18 -23.26
N ASP A 328 23.11 -2.31 -24.15
CA ASP A 328 21.74 -1.83 -23.91
C ASP A 328 21.09 -2.57 -22.74
N VAL A 329 21.22 -3.90 -22.65
CA VAL A 329 20.73 -4.70 -21.52
C VAL A 329 21.46 -4.33 -20.23
N LEU A 330 22.79 -4.18 -20.25
CA LEU A 330 23.56 -3.76 -19.07
C LEU A 330 23.19 -2.35 -18.60
N LEU A 331 22.95 -1.43 -19.54
CA LEU A 331 22.44 -0.09 -19.22
C LEU A 331 21.09 -0.15 -18.52
N GLN A 332 20.17 -0.98 -19.03
CA GLN A 332 18.86 -1.19 -18.42
C GLN A 332 19.01 -1.73 -16.99
N CYS A 333 19.86 -2.75 -16.77
CA CYS A 333 20.13 -3.29 -15.45
C CYS A 333 20.65 -2.23 -14.48
N THR A 334 21.60 -1.40 -14.94
CA THR A 334 22.21 -0.36 -14.10
C THR A 334 21.23 0.74 -13.70
N LEU A 335 20.35 1.17 -14.62
CA LEU A 335 19.44 2.28 -14.38
C LEU A 335 18.19 1.86 -13.58
N PHE A 336 17.76 0.62 -13.74
CA PHE A 336 16.53 0.14 -13.10
C PHE A 336 16.77 -0.77 -11.88
N ASP A 337 17.99 -0.67 -11.30
CA ASP A 337 18.39 -1.36 -10.05
C ASP A 337 18.15 -2.88 -10.10
N THR A 338 18.43 -3.48 -11.24
CA THR A 338 18.46 -4.94 -11.31
C THR A 338 19.81 -5.42 -10.80
N ASP A 339 19.81 -6.37 -9.89
CA ASP A 339 21.04 -7.03 -9.49
C ASP A 339 21.73 -7.69 -10.68
N ASN A 340 23.01 -8.00 -10.52
CA ASN A 340 23.87 -8.59 -11.55
C ASN A 340 23.14 -9.72 -12.28
N LEU A 341 22.95 -9.55 -13.59
CA LEU A 341 22.47 -10.63 -14.44
C LEU A 341 23.56 -11.69 -14.55
N THR A 342 23.16 -12.94 -14.44
CA THR A 342 24.07 -14.06 -14.76
C THR A 342 24.29 -14.15 -16.26
N VAL A 343 25.39 -14.80 -16.67
CA VAL A 343 25.67 -15.05 -18.08
C VAL A 343 24.52 -15.83 -18.75
N GLU A 344 23.88 -16.75 -18.02
CA GLU A 344 22.73 -17.51 -18.48
C GLU A 344 21.52 -16.60 -18.79
N GLN A 345 21.25 -15.65 -17.92
CA GLN A 345 20.15 -14.67 -18.11
C GLN A 345 20.46 -13.74 -19.29
N LEU A 346 21.71 -13.29 -19.43
CA LEU A 346 22.13 -12.47 -20.58
C LEU A 346 21.99 -13.23 -21.90
N VAL A 347 22.34 -14.52 -21.93
CA VAL A 347 22.11 -15.39 -23.10
C VAL A 347 20.63 -15.42 -23.48
N GLN A 348 19.75 -15.61 -22.51
CA GLN A 348 18.29 -15.67 -22.75
C GLN A 348 17.72 -14.34 -23.24
N ILE A 349 18.19 -13.22 -22.69
CA ILE A 349 17.65 -11.89 -23.03
C ILE A 349 18.18 -11.41 -24.38
N THR A 350 19.45 -11.66 -24.70
CA THR A 350 20.11 -11.13 -25.91
C THR A 350 20.12 -12.09 -27.09
N ASP A 351 19.69 -13.35 -26.88
CA ASP A 351 19.79 -14.44 -27.87
C ASP A 351 21.22 -14.66 -28.40
N HIS A 352 22.22 -14.36 -27.55
CA HIS A 352 23.64 -14.53 -27.86
C HIS A 352 24.19 -15.81 -27.22
N SER A 353 25.20 -16.42 -27.84
CA SER A 353 25.90 -17.55 -27.25
C SER A 353 26.73 -17.13 -26.01
N LYS A 354 26.96 -18.05 -25.07
CA LYS A 354 27.88 -17.83 -23.94
C LYS A 354 29.27 -17.35 -24.37
N ALA A 355 29.73 -17.76 -25.56
CA ALA A 355 31.03 -17.34 -26.09
C ALA A 355 31.03 -15.91 -26.64
N THR A 356 29.86 -15.30 -26.82
CA THR A 356 29.72 -13.92 -27.30
C THR A 356 29.55 -12.93 -26.16
N ILE A 357 29.01 -13.37 -25.05
CA ILE A 357 28.85 -12.62 -23.80
C ILE A 357 30.08 -12.71 -22.93
#